data_16e601d191690d2099a5247d75e048b4
#
_entry.id   16e601d191690d2099a5247d75e048b4
#
_cell.length_a   1.000
_cell.length_b   1.000
_cell.length_c   1.000
_cell.angle_alpha   90.00
_cell.angle_beta   90.00
_cell.angle_gamma   90.00
#
_symmetry.space_group_name_H-M   'P 1'
#
loop_
_entity.id
_entity.type
_entity.pdbx_description
1 polymer ?
#
loop_
_entity_poly.entity_id
_entity_poly.type
_entity_poly.pdbx_seq_one_letter_code
_entity_poly.pdbx_strand_id
1 'polypeptide(L)'
;MIDKSELKETTETGMEVYLSEVHACLGQYMEDRGIEDMEKESQNKWSAAMRYVGQHVFKGTQKLKEKPTIVHEGFPGLANNNAYDLDKVNALVDYYINLCYEYDKEVSMNGFSFISCIPLDVLNVWSGVYTDGYQKNIRKTGEKGANIIRKVRANNEESLSGMLISGGKRSPVGILGALNRKHGWNMGQPIEVQRNGLPNRTAADIAEEHRIASTEVPELPDLNEN
;
A
#
# COMPACT_ATOMS: atom_id res chain seq x y z
N MET A 1 -30.24 -14.82 14.20
CA MET A 1 -29.32 -14.66 15.35
C MET A 1 -28.11 -15.53 15.06
N ILE A 2 -27.03 -14.91 14.59
CA ILE A 2 -25.78 -15.65 14.29
C ILE A 2 -25.16 -16.02 15.63
N ASP A 3 -24.85 -17.30 15.81
CA ASP A 3 -24.24 -17.79 17.04
C ASP A 3 -22.84 -17.16 17.21
N LYS A 4 -22.62 -16.47 18.33
CA LYS A 4 -21.33 -15.82 18.63
C LYS A 4 -20.18 -16.80 18.76
N SER A 5 -20.41 -18.11 18.81
CA SER A 5 -19.38 -19.15 18.87
C SER A 5 -18.68 -19.38 17.51
N GLU A 6 -19.36 -19.10 16.39
CA GLU A 6 -18.78 -19.22 15.04
C GLU A 6 -17.93 -18.01 14.65
N LEU A 7 -17.88 -16.99 15.49
CA LEU A 7 -17.20 -15.72 15.25
C LEU A 7 -15.67 -15.76 15.51
N LYS A 8 -15.10 -16.91 15.81
CA LYS A 8 -13.66 -17.05 16.09
C LYS A 8 -13.05 -18.11 15.19
N GLU A 9 -12.34 -17.67 14.17
CA GLU A 9 -11.46 -18.57 13.45
C GLU A 9 -10.12 -18.66 14.18
N THR A 10 -9.70 -19.87 14.52
CA THR A 10 -8.37 -20.15 15.02
C THR A 10 -7.51 -20.51 13.82
N THR A 11 -6.51 -19.69 13.51
CA THR A 11 -5.56 -20.01 12.44
C THR A 11 -4.63 -21.16 12.85
N GLU A 12 -3.95 -21.80 11.89
CA GLU A 12 -2.97 -22.88 12.13
C GLU A 12 -1.88 -22.51 13.14
N THR A 13 -1.65 -21.22 13.36
CA THR A 13 -0.71 -20.67 14.32
C THR A 13 -1.30 -20.49 15.74
N GLY A 14 -2.56 -20.90 15.96
CA GLY A 14 -3.25 -20.73 17.24
C GLY A 14 -3.69 -19.29 17.54
N MET A 15 -3.66 -18.39 16.55
CA MET A 15 -4.12 -17.03 16.71
C MET A 15 -5.64 -16.95 16.53
N GLU A 16 -6.30 -16.31 17.49
CA GLU A 16 -7.70 -15.92 17.32
C GLU A 16 -7.77 -14.70 16.40
N VAL A 17 -8.37 -14.86 15.23
CA VAL A 17 -8.63 -13.77 14.32
C VAL A 17 -10.13 -13.46 14.35
N TYR A 18 -10.48 -12.22 14.62
CA TYR A 18 -11.87 -11.79 14.73
C TYR A 18 -12.47 -11.37 13.37
N LEU A 19 -12.21 -12.20 12.35
CA LEU A 19 -12.60 -11.89 10.96
C LEU A 19 -14.11 -11.89 10.78
N SER A 20 -14.78 -12.84 11.42
CA SER A 20 -16.24 -12.93 11.39
C SER A 20 -16.92 -11.76 12.10
N GLU A 21 -16.33 -11.21 13.19
CA GLU A 21 -16.84 -10.00 13.83
C GLU A 21 -16.73 -8.78 12.87
N VAL A 22 -15.64 -8.69 12.10
CA VAL A 22 -15.45 -7.66 11.07
C VAL A 22 -16.53 -7.76 10.01
N HIS A 23 -16.77 -8.96 9.50
CA HIS A 23 -17.79 -9.21 8.47
C HIS A 23 -19.21 -8.89 8.99
N ALA A 24 -19.56 -9.36 10.18
CA ALA A 24 -20.85 -9.08 10.81
C ALA A 24 -21.06 -7.58 11.05
N CYS A 25 -20.01 -6.86 11.50
CA CYS A 25 -20.07 -5.43 11.71
C CYS A 25 -20.20 -4.65 10.40
N LEU A 26 -19.56 -5.10 9.32
CA LEU A 26 -19.72 -4.53 7.98
C LEU A 26 -21.16 -4.73 7.49
N GLY A 27 -21.72 -5.94 7.66
CA GLY A 27 -23.11 -6.23 7.30
C GLY A 27 -24.10 -5.33 8.06
N GLN A 28 -23.90 -5.15 9.37
CA GLN A 28 -24.72 -4.22 10.16
C GLN A 28 -24.63 -2.77 9.67
N TYR A 29 -23.42 -2.31 9.32
CA TYR A 29 -23.24 -0.97 8.74
C TYR A 29 -24.01 -0.81 7.43
N MET A 30 -23.99 -1.85 6.57
CA MET A 30 -24.73 -1.83 5.31
C MET A 30 -26.23 -1.78 5.54
N GLU A 31 -26.75 -2.59 6.46
CA GLU A 31 -28.17 -2.63 6.83
C GLU A 31 -28.64 -1.28 7.40
N ASP A 32 -27.91 -0.72 8.38
CA ASP A 32 -28.24 0.57 9.01
C ASP A 32 -28.25 1.74 8.02
N ARG A 33 -27.54 1.62 6.91
CA ARG A 33 -27.43 2.67 5.88
C ARG A 33 -28.22 2.39 4.61
N GLY A 34 -28.95 1.28 4.57
CA GLY A 34 -29.71 0.86 3.38
C GLY A 34 -28.81 0.61 2.16
N ILE A 35 -27.60 0.10 2.39
CA ILE A 35 -26.66 -0.25 1.33
C ILE A 35 -26.90 -1.70 0.94
N GLU A 36 -27.45 -1.92 -0.25
CA GLU A 36 -27.72 -3.27 -0.77
C GLU A 36 -26.44 -3.93 -1.32
N ASP A 37 -25.55 -3.11 -1.90
CA ASP A 37 -24.36 -3.59 -2.60
C ASP A 37 -23.20 -2.60 -2.39
N MET A 38 -22.23 -3.01 -1.59
CA MET A 38 -21.07 -2.17 -1.27
C MET A 38 -20.16 -1.96 -2.50
N GLU A 39 -20.15 -2.88 -3.46
CA GLU A 39 -19.35 -2.73 -4.68
C GLU A 39 -19.76 -1.50 -5.48
N LYS A 40 -21.06 -1.19 -5.51
CA LYS A 40 -21.59 0.00 -6.23
C LYS A 40 -21.35 1.33 -5.52
N GLU A 41 -20.95 1.27 -4.26
CA GLU A 41 -20.76 2.45 -3.44
C GLU A 41 -19.40 3.13 -3.67
N SER A 42 -19.32 4.42 -3.31
CA SER A 42 -18.10 5.19 -3.47
C SER A 42 -16.98 4.74 -2.51
N GLN A 43 -15.73 5.02 -2.86
CA GLN A 43 -14.58 4.81 -1.97
C GLN A 43 -14.72 5.55 -0.62
N ASN A 44 -15.39 6.70 -0.61
CA ASN A 44 -15.64 7.45 0.63
C ASN A 44 -16.59 6.69 1.56
N LYS A 45 -17.64 6.07 1.02
CA LYS A 45 -18.55 5.22 1.81
C LYS A 45 -17.82 3.98 2.32
N TRP A 46 -16.97 3.36 1.49
CA TRP A 46 -16.10 2.27 1.92
C TRP A 46 -15.19 2.69 3.08
N SER A 47 -14.52 3.84 2.97
CA SER A 47 -13.67 4.35 4.05
C SER A 47 -14.46 4.61 5.34
N ALA A 48 -15.71 5.08 5.24
CA ALA A 48 -16.60 5.26 6.39
C ALA A 48 -16.99 3.91 7.00
N ALA A 49 -17.28 2.88 6.19
CA ALA A 49 -17.54 1.52 6.64
C ALA A 49 -16.33 0.93 7.39
N MET A 50 -15.12 1.04 6.83
CA MET A 50 -13.91 0.58 7.49
C MET A 50 -13.66 1.27 8.84
N ARG A 51 -13.94 2.56 8.91
CA ARG A 51 -13.87 3.31 10.17
C ARG A 51 -14.90 2.83 11.18
N TYR A 52 -16.12 2.57 10.74
CA TYR A 52 -17.18 2.03 11.60
C TYR A 52 -16.78 0.67 12.15
N VAL A 53 -16.34 -0.25 11.32
CA VAL A 53 -15.84 -1.57 11.73
C VAL A 53 -14.70 -1.44 12.74
N GLY A 54 -13.69 -0.63 12.45
CA GLY A 54 -12.57 -0.41 13.36
C GLY A 54 -13.02 0.09 14.73
N GLN A 55 -13.95 1.03 14.76
CA GLN A 55 -14.47 1.59 16.01
C GLN A 55 -15.23 0.56 16.86
N HIS A 56 -15.97 -0.35 16.25
CA HIS A 56 -16.80 -1.31 16.97
C HIS A 56 -16.05 -2.61 17.31
N VAL A 57 -15.08 -3.03 16.47
CA VAL A 57 -14.37 -4.29 16.66
C VAL A 57 -13.05 -4.12 17.40
N PHE A 58 -12.27 -3.09 17.08
CA PHE A 58 -10.89 -2.98 17.55
C PHE A 58 -10.61 -1.83 18.50
N LYS A 59 -11.36 -0.72 18.43
CA LYS A 59 -11.10 0.45 19.26
C LYS A 59 -11.26 0.14 20.75
N GLY A 60 -10.24 0.48 21.53
CA GLY A 60 -10.25 0.26 22.98
C GLY A 60 -10.10 -1.21 23.41
N THR A 61 -9.91 -2.13 22.46
CA THR A 61 -9.69 -3.56 22.75
C THR A 61 -8.21 -3.92 22.75
N GLN A 62 -7.88 -5.09 23.30
CA GLN A 62 -6.53 -5.68 23.25
C GLN A 62 -6.37 -6.71 22.11
N LYS A 63 -7.34 -6.78 21.17
CA LYS A 63 -7.39 -7.82 20.14
C LYS A 63 -6.15 -7.86 19.26
N LEU A 64 -5.62 -6.70 18.89
CA LEU A 64 -4.42 -6.56 18.08
C LEU A 64 -3.15 -6.27 18.88
N LYS A 65 -3.24 -6.32 20.21
CA LYS A 65 -2.09 -6.04 21.08
C LYS A 65 -1.39 -7.31 21.49
N GLU A 66 -0.08 -7.21 21.72
CA GLU A 66 0.67 -8.25 22.41
C GLU A 66 0.08 -8.47 23.83
N LYS A 67 0.03 -9.72 24.28
CA LYS A 67 -0.30 -9.99 25.68
C LYS A 67 0.74 -9.30 26.56
N PRO A 68 0.35 -8.60 27.63
CA PRO A 68 1.31 -7.99 28.53
C PRO A 68 2.24 -9.08 29.07
N THR A 69 3.51 -9.00 28.76
CA THR A 69 4.53 -9.84 29.38
C THR A 69 4.58 -9.46 30.86
N ILE A 70 4.48 -10.43 31.77
CA ILE A 70 4.61 -10.22 33.21
C ILE A 70 5.97 -9.55 33.43
N VAL A 71 5.95 -8.31 33.87
CA VAL A 71 7.16 -7.55 34.16
C VAL A 71 7.63 -7.98 35.53
N HIS A 72 8.92 -8.31 35.66
CA HIS A 72 9.57 -8.64 36.92
C HIS A 72 9.22 -7.64 38.02
N GLU A 73 8.94 -8.17 39.22
CA GLU A 73 8.65 -7.37 40.41
C GLU A 73 9.70 -6.25 40.60
N GLY A 74 9.26 -5.01 40.60
CA GLY A 74 10.11 -3.85 40.89
C GLY A 74 10.03 -2.67 39.91
N PHE A 75 9.62 -2.86 38.70
CA PHE A 75 9.34 -1.77 37.74
C PHE A 75 7.93 -1.96 37.18
N PRO A 76 6.98 -1.06 37.44
CA PRO A 76 5.74 -1.04 36.70
C PRO A 76 6.12 -0.72 35.24
N GLY A 77 6.26 -1.78 34.43
CA GLY A 77 6.50 -1.65 33.01
C GLY A 77 5.42 -0.75 32.45
N LEU A 78 5.80 0.41 31.95
CA LEU A 78 4.92 1.25 31.17
C LEU A 78 4.34 0.35 30.11
N ALA A 79 3.04 0.02 30.25
CA ALA A 79 2.32 -0.77 29.26
C ALA A 79 2.54 -0.07 27.93
N ASN A 80 3.33 -0.69 27.06
CA ASN A 80 3.61 -0.10 25.75
C ASN A 80 2.32 -0.17 24.94
N ASN A 81 1.52 0.88 25.03
CA ASN A 81 0.23 0.98 24.33
C ASN A 81 0.35 0.78 22.82
N ASN A 82 1.56 0.81 22.29
CA ASN A 82 1.87 0.61 20.88
C ASN A 82 2.49 -0.78 20.58
N ALA A 83 2.52 -1.69 21.54
CA ALA A 83 2.94 -3.06 21.29
C ALA A 83 1.81 -3.82 20.59
N TYR A 84 1.98 -4.06 19.30
CA TYR A 84 1.03 -4.79 18.46
C TYR A 84 1.55 -6.21 18.21
N ASP A 85 0.63 -7.18 18.25
CA ASP A 85 0.86 -8.55 17.79
C ASP A 85 0.88 -8.55 16.25
N LEU A 86 2.08 -8.59 15.69
CA LEU A 86 2.27 -8.44 14.24
C LEU A 86 1.67 -9.60 13.45
N ASP A 87 1.52 -10.77 14.04
CA ASP A 87 0.92 -11.92 13.35
C ASP A 87 -0.59 -11.71 13.22
N LYS A 88 -1.25 -11.20 14.26
CA LYS A 88 -2.67 -10.82 14.20
C LYS A 88 -2.89 -9.64 13.26
N VAL A 89 -2.01 -8.65 13.30
CA VAL A 89 -2.07 -7.51 12.38
C VAL A 89 -1.89 -7.96 10.94
N ASN A 90 -0.97 -8.89 10.66
CA ASN A 90 -0.79 -9.44 9.32
C ASN A 90 -2.03 -10.20 8.83
N ALA A 91 -2.65 -11.02 9.68
CA ALA A 91 -3.89 -11.72 9.34
C ALA A 91 -5.03 -10.73 9.02
N LEU A 92 -5.15 -9.65 9.81
CA LEU A 92 -6.13 -8.59 9.52
C LEU A 92 -5.82 -7.85 8.21
N VAL A 93 -4.53 -7.65 7.87
CA VAL A 93 -4.13 -7.07 6.57
C VAL A 93 -4.60 -7.96 5.43
N ASP A 94 -4.34 -9.26 5.51
CA ASP A 94 -4.75 -10.21 4.47
C ASP A 94 -6.28 -10.18 4.28
N TYR A 95 -7.01 -10.19 5.38
CA TYR A 95 -8.47 -10.08 5.34
C TYR A 95 -8.96 -8.75 4.75
N TYR A 96 -8.36 -7.63 5.15
CA TYR A 96 -8.70 -6.31 4.62
C TYR A 96 -8.45 -6.22 3.10
N ILE A 97 -7.33 -6.78 2.63
CA ILE A 97 -7.00 -6.84 1.20
C ILE A 97 -8.07 -7.65 0.46
N ASN A 98 -8.42 -8.83 0.97
CA ASN A 98 -9.45 -9.68 0.37
C ASN A 98 -10.81 -8.96 0.30
N LEU A 99 -11.23 -8.28 1.38
CA LEU A 99 -12.44 -7.47 1.38
C LEU A 99 -12.40 -6.35 0.33
N CYS A 100 -11.25 -5.69 0.16
CA CYS A 100 -11.13 -4.66 -0.87
C CYS A 100 -11.31 -5.22 -2.27
N TYR A 101 -10.76 -6.40 -2.57
CA TYR A 101 -10.95 -7.05 -3.86
C TYR A 101 -12.38 -7.57 -4.05
N GLU A 102 -13.00 -8.13 -3.01
CA GLU A 102 -14.38 -8.62 -3.04
C GLU A 102 -15.37 -7.51 -3.41
N TYR A 103 -15.15 -6.31 -2.89
CA TYR A 103 -16.05 -5.16 -3.12
C TYR A 103 -15.53 -4.15 -4.17
N ASP A 104 -14.55 -4.50 -4.99
CA ASP A 104 -13.92 -3.59 -5.99
C ASP A 104 -13.51 -2.24 -5.38
N LYS A 105 -12.78 -2.28 -4.26
CA LYS A 105 -12.29 -1.10 -3.55
C LYS A 105 -10.78 -0.98 -3.58
N GLU A 106 -10.32 0.27 -3.52
CA GLU A 106 -8.89 0.56 -3.40
C GLU A 106 -8.35 0.04 -2.06
N VAL A 107 -7.32 -0.79 -2.12
CA VAL A 107 -6.50 -1.11 -0.96
C VAL A 107 -5.69 0.13 -0.59
N SER A 108 -5.78 0.63 0.63
CA SER A 108 -5.03 1.82 1.03
C SER A 108 -4.54 1.76 2.47
N MET A 109 -3.41 2.43 2.75
CA MET A 109 -2.88 2.57 4.11
C MET A 109 -3.87 3.25 5.05
N ASN A 110 -4.60 4.26 4.56
CA ASN A 110 -5.63 4.93 5.35
C ASN A 110 -6.79 3.99 5.66
N GLY A 111 -7.24 3.20 4.67
CA GLY A 111 -8.29 2.20 4.87
C GLY A 111 -7.88 1.15 5.88
N PHE A 112 -6.64 0.67 5.82
CA PHE A 112 -6.11 -0.25 6.81
C PHE A 112 -5.99 0.39 8.21
N SER A 113 -5.54 1.64 8.30
CA SER A 113 -5.54 2.39 9.57
C SER A 113 -6.96 2.54 10.15
N PHE A 114 -7.97 2.73 9.32
CA PHE A 114 -9.35 2.85 9.77
C PHE A 114 -9.90 1.55 10.35
N ILE A 115 -9.74 0.42 9.63
CA ILE A 115 -10.26 -0.87 10.10
C ILE A 115 -9.51 -1.38 11.33
N SER A 116 -8.19 -1.22 11.38
CA SER A 116 -7.36 -1.72 12.49
C SER A 116 -7.34 -0.81 13.72
N CYS A 117 -7.77 0.44 13.58
CA CYS A 117 -7.54 1.51 14.56
C CYS A 117 -6.07 1.73 14.94
N ILE A 118 -5.13 1.27 14.10
CA ILE A 118 -3.70 1.58 14.26
C ILE A 118 -3.44 2.96 13.64
N PRO A 119 -2.89 3.92 14.41
CA PRO A 119 -2.57 5.24 13.88
C PRO A 119 -1.66 5.17 12.65
N LEU A 120 -1.91 6.00 11.65
CA LEU A 120 -1.14 6.02 10.42
C LEU A 120 0.35 6.29 10.67
N ASP A 121 0.67 7.12 11.67
CA ASP A 121 2.05 7.41 12.06
C ASP A 121 2.79 6.17 12.55
N VAL A 122 2.10 5.28 13.27
CA VAL A 122 2.67 4.00 13.71
C VAL A 122 2.95 3.10 12.51
N LEU A 123 2.03 3.02 11.55
CA LEU A 123 2.21 2.26 10.31
C LEU A 123 3.36 2.84 9.47
N ASN A 124 3.49 4.16 9.40
CA ASN A 124 4.60 4.81 8.70
C ASN A 124 5.96 4.52 9.35
N VAL A 125 6.02 4.43 10.68
CA VAL A 125 7.25 4.00 11.39
C VAL A 125 7.63 2.57 11.01
N TRP A 126 6.66 1.66 10.89
CA TRP A 126 6.94 0.29 10.45
C TRP A 126 7.48 0.22 9.02
N SER A 127 7.08 1.16 8.17
CA SER A 127 7.60 1.24 6.80
C SER A 127 9.05 1.70 6.70
N GLY A 128 9.66 2.15 7.78
CA GLY A 128 11.01 2.72 7.79
C GLY A 128 11.12 4.13 7.19
N VAL A 129 9.99 4.79 6.91
CA VAL A 129 9.97 6.15 6.31
C VAL A 129 10.56 7.18 7.25
N TYR A 130 10.47 6.96 8.56
CA TYR A 130 11.01 7.86 9.57
C TYR A 130 12.25 7.24 10.22
N THR A 131 13.42 7.70 9.82
CA THR A 131 14.71 7.18 10.34
C THR A 131 15.34 8.07 11.42
N ASP A 132 14.88 9.31 11.60
CA ASP A 132 15.55 10.33 12.42
C ASP A 132 14.72 10.89 13.59
N GLY A 133 15.38 11.22 14.66
CA GLY A 133 14.89 12.01 15.78
C GLY A 133 14.10 11.24 16.84
N TYR A 134 13.03 11.84 17.33
CA TYR A 134 12.17 11.36 18.43
C TYR A 134 11.66 9.94 18.26
N GLN A 135 11.55 9.49 17.03
CA GLN A 135 11.02 8.17 16.68
C GLN A 135 12.01 7.01 16.87
N LYS A 136 13.27 7.28 17.20
CA LYS A 136 14.24 6.21 17.59
C LYS A 136 13.77 5.37 18.77
N ASN A 137 12.90 5.93 19.61
CA ASN A 137 12.36 5.28 20.81
C ASN A 137 11.09 4.45 20.53
N ILE A 138 10.51 4.53 19.34
CA ILE A 138 9.40 3.67 18.95
C ILE A 138 9.98 2.29 18.64
N ARG A 139 9.47 1.27 19.31
CA ARG A 139 9.92 -0.11 19.13
C ARG A 139 9.86 -0.47 17.64
N LYS A 140 11.02 -0.66 17.05
CA LYS A 140 11.11 -1.12 15.66
C LYS A 140 10.54 -2.53 15.59
N THR A 141 9.49 -2.69 14.82
CA THR A 141 8.85 -4.01 14.59
C THR A 141 9.71 -4.93 13.72
N GLY A 142 10.87 -4.43 13.29
CA GLY A 142 11.79 -5.16 12.45
C GLY A 142 11.21 -5.49 11.07
N GLU A 143 11.67 -6.59 10.51
CA GLU A 143 11.28 -7.02 9.16
C GLU A 143 9.79 -7.38 9.05
N LYS A 144 9.19 -7.97 10.09
CA LYS A 144 7.76 -8.32 10.09
C LYS A 144 6.87 -7.10 9.84
N GLY A 145 7.08 -6.00 10.57
CA GLY A 145 6.31 -4.77 10.38
C GLY A 145 6.51 -4.15 8.99
N ALA A 146 7.76 -4.14 8.50
CA ALA A 146 8.05 -3.66 7.16
C ALA A 146 7.38 -4.50 6.07
N ASN A 147 7.30 -5.82 6.25
CA ASN A 147 6.63 -6.73 5.32
C ASN A 147 5.13 -6.46 5.24
N ILE A 148 4.47 -6.23 6.39
CA ILE A 148 3.06 -5.84 6.45
C ILE A 148 2.81 -4.59 5.58
N ILE A 149 3.63 -3.57 5.75
CA ILE A 149 3.47 -2.31 5.00
C ILE A 149 3.76 -2.49 3.51
N ARG A 150 4.80 -3.27 3.16
CA ARG A 150 5.09 -3.61 1.76
C ARG A 150 3.91 -4.33 1.10
N LYS A 151 3.28 -5.28 1.81
CA LYS A 151 2.09 -5.99 1.33
C LYS A 151 0.94 -5.03 1.02
N VAL A 152 0.61 -4.10 1.92
CA VAL A 152 -0.44 -3.11 1.68
C VAL A 152 -0.11 -2.20 0.49
N ARG A 153 1.15 -1.78 0.34
CA ARG A 153 1.58 -0.93 -0.78
C ARG A 153 1.52 -1.66 -2.13
N ALA A 154 2.00 -2.91 -2.20
CA ALA A 154 1.92 -3.71 -3.40
C ALA A 154 0.48 -3.94 -3.85
N ASN A 155 -0.42 -4.26 -2.92
CA ASN A 155 -1.83 -4.42 -3.22
C ASN A 155 -2.54 -3.09 -3.51
N ASN A 156 -2.05 -1.95 -3.01
CA ASN A 156 -2.54 -0.63 -3.44
C ASN A 156 -2.23 -0.39 -4.92
N GLU A 157 -1.00 -0.67 -5.35
CA GLU A 157 -0.60 -0.55 -6.76
C GLU A 157 -1.43 -1.44 -7.66
N GLU A 158 -1.59 -2.72 -7.28
CA GLU A 158 -2.38 -3.69 -8.02
C GLU A 158 -3.86 -3.28 -8.12
N SER A 159 -4.48 -2.87 -7.01
CA SER A 159 -5.88 -2.44 -7.01
C SER A 159 -6.11 -1.20 -7.88
N LEU A 160 -5.17 -0.24 -7.87
CA LEU A 160 -5.24 0.93 -8.74
C LEU A 160 -5.04 0.58 -10.22
N SER A 161 -4.11 -0.33 -10.51
CA SER A 161 -3.86 -0.82 -11.87
C SER A 161 -5.07 -1.57 -12.41
N GLY A 162 -5.67 -2.43 -11.61
CA GLY A 162 -6.89 -3.15 -11.95
C GLY A 162 -8.05 -2.21 -12.28
N MET A 163 -8.25 -1.16 -11.46
CA MET A 163 -9.26 -0.13 -11.70
C MET A 163 -9.01 0.67 -12.98
N LEU A 164 -7.73 0.89 -13.35
CA LEU A 164 -7.36 1.58 -14.57
C LEU A 164 -7.70 0.73 -15.80
N ILE A 165 -7.41 -0.58 -15.75
CA ILE A 165 -7.62 -1.51 -16.85
C ILE A 165 -9.10 -1.80 -17.05
N SER A 166 -9.87 -1.99 -15.98
CA SER A 166 -11.29 -2.30 -16.03
C SER A 166 -12.16 -1.17 -16.57
N GLY A 167 -11.59 0.04 -16.72
CA GLY A 167 -12.31 1.19 -17.30
C GLY A 167 -13.51 1.66 -16.48
N GLY A 168 -13.48 1.41 -15.16
CA GLY A 168 -14.58 1.68 -14.25
C GLY A 168 -14.98 3.16 -14.19
N LYS A 169 -15.98 3.47 -13.36
CA LYS A 169 -16.58 4.82 -13.16
C LYS A 169 -15.59 5.90 -12.70
N ARG A 170 -14.33 5.56 -12.42
CA ARG A 170 -13.29 6.48 -11.95
C ARG A 170 -12.53 7.09 -13.11
N SER A 171 -12.13 8.36 -12.94
CA SER A 171 -11.31 9.05 -13.95
C SER A 171 -9.96 8.35 -14.12
N PRO A 172 -9.61 7.85 -15.31
CA PRO A 172 -8.29 7.25 -15.56
C PRO A 172 -7.14 8.20 -15.23
N VAL A 173 -7.31 9.50 -15.46
CA VAL A 173 -6.31 10.53 -15.13
C VAL A 173 -6.05 10.61 -13.62
N GLY A 174 -7.10 10.50 -12.80
CA GLY A 174 -6.96 10.48 -11.36
C GLY A 174 -6.21 9.25 -10.86
N ILE A 175 -6.49 8.09 -11.43
CA ILE A 175 -5.79 6.83 -11.09
C ILE A 175 -4.32 6.89 -11.51
N LEU A 176 -4.03 7.34 -12.73
CA LEU A 176 -2.66 7.54 -13.23
C LEU A 176 -1.88 8.54 -12.36
N GLY A 177 -2.52 9.63 -11.95
CA GLY A 177 -1.92 10.59 -11.02
C GLY A 177 -1.59 9.98 -9.66
N ALA A 178 -2.44 9.09 -9.14
CA ALA A 178 -2.20 8.37 -7.90
C ALA A 178 -1.06 7.36 -8.04
N LEU A 179 -1.02 6.56 -9.12
CA LEU A 179 0.05 5.62 -9.43
C LEU A 179 1.39 6.34 -9.59
N ASN A 180 1.42 7.45 -10.33
CA ASN A 180 2.63 8.24 -10.48
C ASN A 180 3.14 8.78 -9.13
N ARG A 181 2.27 9.39 -8.34
CA ARG A 181 2.66 9.98 -7.05
C ARG A 181 3.06 8.95 -5.99
N LYS A 182 2.32 7.84 -5.89
CA LYS A 182 2.49 6.84 -4.82
C LYS A 182 3.52 5.75 -5.18
N HIS A 183 3.59 5.38 -6.46
CA HIS A 183 4.35 4.23 -6.94
C HIS A 183 5.42 4.58 -7.99
N GLY A 184 5.57 5.86 -8.33
CA GLY A 184 6.63 6.32 -9.23
C GLY A 184 6.41 5.93 -10.70
N TRP A 185 5.16 5.71 -11.10
CA TRP A 185 4.81 5.47 -12.50
C TRP A 185 5.02 6.74 -13.32
N ASN A 186 6.18 6.87 -13.96
CA ASN A 186 6.53 8.04 -14.78
C ASN A 186 5.84 8.01 -16.16
N MET A 187 4.52 8.12 -16.14
CA MET A 187 3.73 8.21 -17.38
C MET A 187 3.90 9.62 -17.98
N GLY A 188 4.80 9.73 -18.96
CA GLY A 188 4.94 10.95 -19.78
C GLY A 188 5.97 11.97 -19.32
N GLN A 189 6.76 11.72 -18.31
CA GLN A 189 8.02 12.43 -18.13
C GLN A 189 9.11 11.71 -18.91
N PRO A 190 9.91 12.42 -19.73
CA PRO A 190 11.13 11.83 -20.25
C PRO A 190 11.90 11.30 -19.07
N ILE A 191 12.26 10.00 -19.09
CA ILE A 191 13.24 9.47 -18.15
C ILE A 191 14.44 10.39 -18.34
N GLU A 192 14.73 11.27 -17.37
CA GLU A 192 16.08 11.82 -17.26
C GLU A 192 16.97 10.61 -17.01
N VAL A 193 17.43 10.04 -18.12
CA VAL A 193 18.57 9.14 -18.11
C VAL A 193 19.66 10.00 -17.48
N GLN A 194 19.94 9.78 -16.18
CA GLN A 194 21.18 10.26 -15.61
C GLN A 194 22.28 9.66 -16.49
N ARG A 195 22.72 10.46 -17.45
CA ARG A 195 23.88 10.15 -18.29
C ARG A 195 25.11 10.26 -17.39
N ASN A 196 25.21 9.32 -16.49
CA ASN A 196 26.44 9.12 -15.75
C ASN A 196 27.52 8.75 -16.78
N GLY A 197 28.29 9.76 -17.21
CA GLY A 197 29.53 9.56 -17.92
C GLY A 197 29.58 9.78 -19.43
N LEU A 198 28.49 10.20 -20.06
CA LEU A 198 28.61 10.67 -21.45
C LEU A 198 28.79 12.20 -21.45
N PRO A 199 29.82 12.74 -22.11
CA PRO A 199 29.98 14.20 -22.23
C PRO A 199 28.72 14.80 -22.85
N ASN A 200 28.26 15.94 -22.29
CA ASN A 200 27.15 16.71 -22.87
C ASN A 200 27.49 17.09 -24.30
N ARG A 201 27.00 16.31 -25.26
CA ARG A 201 27.15 16.62 -26.67
C ARG A 201 26.15 17.72 -27.02
N THR A 202 26.65 18.84 -27.46
CA THR A 202 25.80 19.91 -27.97
C THR A 202 25.32 19.57 -29.39
N ALA A 203 24.27 20.22 -29.86
CA ALA A 203 23.82 20.09 -31.25
C ALA A 203 24.94 20.45 -32.26
N ALA A 204 25.85 21.34 -31.88
CA ALA A 204 27.01 21.71 -32.65
C ALA A 204 28.03 20.55 -32.77
N ASP A 205 28.26 19.82 -31.69
CA ASP A 205 29.17 18.65 -31.68
C ASP A 205 28.66 17.54 -32.62
N ILE A 206 27.34 17.30 -32.60
CA ILE A 206 26.70 16.32 -33.47
C ILE A 206 26.76 16.77 -34.95
N ALA A 207 26.52 18.04 -35.22
CA ALA A 207 26.60 18.59 -36.59
C ALA A 207 28.02 18.52 -37.13
N GLU A 208 29.04 18.78 -36.32
CA GLU A 208 30.44 18.70 -36.71
C GLU A 208 30.88 17.25 -37.03
N GLU A 209 30.42 16.30 -36.21
CA GLU A 209 30.71 14.87 -36.45
C GLU A 209 30.08 14.37 -37.75
N HIS A 210 28.85 14.78 -38.08
CA HIS A 210 28.22 14.45 -39.33
C HIS A 210 28.83 15.18 -40.53
N ARG A 211 29.38 16.38 -40.34
CA ARG A 211 30.10 17.10 -41.38
C ARG A 211 31.42 16.41 -41.77
N ILE A 212 32.15 15.91 -40.80
CA ILE A 212 33.37 15.16 -41.01
C ILE A 212 33.06 13.84 -41.74
N ALA A 213 32.02 13.10 -41.30
CA ALA A 213 31.62 11.84 -41.94
C ALA A 213 31.13 12.02 -43.40
N SER A 214 30.57 13.18 -43.73
CA SER A 214 30.14 13.48 -45.12
C SER A 214 31.25 13.93 -46.06
N THR A 215 32.45 14.29 -45.55
CA THR A 215 33.60 14.68 -46.34
C THR A 215 34.51 13.47 -46.72
N GLU A 216 34.26 12.33 -46.15
CA GLU A 216 34.98 11.06 -46.47
C GLU A 216 34.12 10.14 -47.36
N VAL A 217 33.42 10.65 -48.36
CA VAL A 217 32.82 9.82 -49.41
C VAL A 217 33.93 9.35 -50.34
N PRO A 218 34.27 8.06 -50.40
CA PRO A 218 35.23 7.57 -51.38
C PRO A 218 34.67 7.81 -52.79
N GLU A 219 35.48 8.41 -53.67
CA GLU A 219 35.14 8.49 -55.07
C GLU A 219 34.87 7.08 -55.60
N LEU A 220 33.69 6.87 -56.12
CA LEU A 220 33.34 5.63 -56.83
C LEU A 220 34.26 5.51 -58.06
N PRO A 221 34.89 4.36 -58.29
CA PRO A 221 35.70 4.19 -59.52
C PRO A 221 34.79 4.33 -60.75
N ASP A 222 35.28 5.12 -61.73
CA ASP A 222 34.63 5.30 -63.03
C ASP A 222 34.41 3.95 -63.70
N LEU A 223 33.18 3.53 -63.83
CA LEU A 223 32.77 2.33 -64.58
C LEU A 223 32.61 2.69 -66.10
N ASN A 224 33.56 3.36 -66.67
CA ASN A 224 33.62 3.56 -68.14
C ASN A 224 35.02 3.23 -68.67
N GLU A 225 35.34 1.96 -68.71
CA GLU A 225 36.29 1.45 -69.71
C GLU A 225 35.97 -0.03 -69.97
N ASN A 226 35.34 -0.27 -71.12
CA ASN A 226 35.29 -1.34 -72.12
C ASN A 226 33.90 -1.71 -72.58
#